data_bcabc5cb36c6856e9d916090dfe48300
#
_entry.id   bcabc5cb36c6856e9d916090dfe48300
#
_cell.length_a   1.000
_cell.length_b   1.000
_cell.length_c   1.000
_cell.angle_alpha   90.00
_cell.angle_beta   90.00
_cell.angle_gamma   90.00
#
_symmetry.space_group_name_H-M   'P 1'
#
loop_
_entity.id
_entity.type
_entity.pdbx_description
1 polymer ?
#
loop_
_entity_poly.entity_id
_entity_poly.type
_entity_poly.pdbx_seq_one_letter_code
_entity_poly.pdbx_strand_id
1 'polypeptide(L)'
;MELTARKKQILKIVVESYIDTAEPLGSKAIAERMPEKVSSATVRNELAELSDMGYLEQPHTSAGRIPSPLGYRLYVNELMERKPISAEEAAQINDTLRQELKGTDQVIAKTGQMVSSFVEYPTYAVADHTADTTVRRFELIAVDSASVIAVVMLSDSRVKSRLMQLSLPLEAETLPQISHLLNTHFTGIGSAEMNAHLMNLSDQVSGQWFLLLNQVVEYAAELLKESQQHEVFTNGASQLLKFPEFRDIDKAHDLMHFMVDSKEQLPVPADGRAMQILIGPENVNDALKESSVVVASYDIGDGMRGLVGVVGPTRMDYATVAARLSYFAESLTRMFGKHELPPKENEIQ
;
A
#
# COMPACT_ATOMS: atom_id res chain seq x y z
N MET A 1 29.65 4.29 13.65
CA MET A 1 30.96 3.62 13.30
C MET A 1 30.74 2.94 11.95
N GLU A 2 31.52 3.30 10.97
CA GLU A 2 31.34 2.77 9.61
C GLU A 2 31.89 1.33 9.53
N LEU A 3 31.11 0.40 8.94
CA LEU A 3 31.54 -0.99 8.80
C LEU A 3 32.68 -1.11 7.78
N THR A 4 33.69 -1.91 8.09
CA THR A 4 34.74 -2.23 7.12
C THR A 4 34.16 -3.01 5.93
N ALA A 5 34.82 -2.93 4.75
CA ALA A 5 34.40 -3.66 3.56
C ALA A 5 34.26 -5.18 3.82
N ARG A 6 35.14 -5.74 4.66
CA ARG A 6 35.07 -7.15 5.06
C ARG A 6 33.82 -7.47 5.88
N LYS A 7 33.47 -6.64 6.88
CA LYS A 7 32.26 -6.81 7.67
C LYS A 7 30.99 -6.72 6.79
N LYS A 8 30.97 -5.75 5.87
CA LYS A 8 29.89 -5.62 4.89
C LYS A 8 29.74 -6.88 4.04
N GLN A 9 30.83 -7.44 3.56
CA GLN A 9 30.83 -8.67 2.78
C GLN A 9 30.38 -9.89 3.59
N ILE A 10 30.84 -10.02 4.83
CA ILE A 10 30.40 -11.10 5.74
C ILE A 10 28.89 -10.98 6.02
N LEU A 11 28.39 -9.78 6.31
CA LEU A 11 26.98 -9.54 6.55
C LEU A 11 26.14 -9.88 5.30
N LYS A 12 26.59 -9.46 4.11
CA LYS A 12 25.94 -9.80 2.83
C LYS A 12 25.80 -11.30 2.67
N ILE A 13 26.89 -12.06 2.87
CA ILE A 13 26.89 -13.54 2.76
C ILE A 13 25.93 -14.17 3.76
N VAL A 14 25.91 -13.69 5.01
CA VAL A 14 25.00 -14.22 6.04
C VAL A 14 23.54 -13.95 5.65
N VAL A 15 23.22 -12.73 5.22
CA VAL A 15 21.84 -12.35 4.84
C VAL A 15 21.37 -13.17 3.63
N GLU A 16 22.15 -13.19 2.55
CA GLU A 16 21.78 -13.91 1.31
C GLU A 16 21.62 -15.41 1.58
N SER A 17 22.55 -16.00 2.34
CA SER A 17 22.45 -17.42 2.69
C SER A 17 21.22 -17.73 3.55
N TYR A 18 20.90 -16.86 4.52
CA TYR A 18 19.76 -17.07 5.39
C TYR A 18 18.42 -16.87 4.66
N ILE A 19 18.37 -15.95 3.70
CA ILE A 19 17.21 -15.80 2.81
C ILE A 19 16.92 -17.12 2.08
N ASP A 20 17.95 -17.76 1.54
CA ASP A 20 17.82 -18.98 0.75
C ASP A 20 17.49 -20.21 1.60
N THR A 21 18.13 -20.37 2.74
CA THR A 21 18.13 -21.65 3.49
C THR A 21 17.31 -21.63 4.78
N ALA A 22 17.04 -20.46 5.36
CA ALA A 22 16.51 -20.29 6.72
C ALA A 22 17.39 -20.96 7.82
N GLU A 23 18.66 -21.25 7.53
CA GLU A 23 19.57 -21.92 8.47
C GLU A 23 20.69 -20.96 8.93
N PRO A 24 21.02 -20.96 10.24
CA PRO A 24 22.12 -20.17 10.77
C PRO A 24 23.46 -20.53 10.13
N LEU A 25 24.21 -19.51 9.67
CA LEU A 25 25.48 -19.72 8.96
C LEU A 25 26.70 -19.69 9.89
N GLY A 26 27.53 -20.71 9.83
CA GLY A 26 28.77 -20.84 10.63
C GLY A 26 29.98 -20.19 9.95
N SER A 27 30.99 -19.79 10.75
CA SER A 27 32.20 -19.10 10.28
C SER A 27 33.00 -19.87 9.21
N LYS A 28 32.97 -21.20 9.19
CA LYS A 28 33.65 -22.01 8.17
C LYS A 28 32.99 -21.86 6.80
N ALA A 29 31.66 -21.97 6.75
CA ALA A 29 30.90 -21.85 5.53
C ALA A 29 30.97 -20.41 4.96
N ILE A 30 31.08 -19.40 5.83
CA ILE A 30 31.27 -18.00 5.41
C ILE A 30 32.69 -17.85 4.80
N ALA A 31 33.74 -18.38 5.47
CA ALA A 31 35.10 -18.27 4.98
C ALA A 31 35.27 -18.90 3.59
N GLU A 32 34.55 -20.00 3.31
CA GLU A 32 34.53 -20.65 1.98
C GLU A 32 33.87 -19.83 0.88
N ARG A 33 32.93 -18.93 1.24
CA ARG A 33 32.20 -18.05 0.31
C ARG A 33 32.82 -16.65 0.15
N MET A 34 33.82 -16.33 0.98
CA MET A 34 34.53 -15.04 0.87
C MET A 34 35.33 -14.96 -0.42
N PRO A 35 35.31 -13.84 -1.15
CA PRO A 35 36.12 -13.66 -2.35
C PRO A 35 37.65 -13.69 -2.06
N GLU A 36 38.02 -13.24 -0.87
CA GLU A 36 39.39 -13.28 -0.38
C GLU A 36 39.56 -14.45 0.59
N LYS A 37 40.76 -15.10 0.59
CA LYS A 37 41.08 -16.16 1.56
C LYS A 37 41.17 -15.59 2.97
N VAL A 38 40.16 -15.87 3.78
CA VAL A 38 40.10 -15.47 5.20
C VAL A 38 39.98 -16.72 6.05
N SER A 39 40.67 -16.75 7.20
CA SER A 39 40.57 -17.86 8.14
C SER A 39 39.18 -17.88 8.83
N SER A 40 38.68 -19.07 9.14
CA SER A 40 37.44 -19.23 9.92
C SER A 40 37.51 -18.57 11.31
N ALA A 41 38.74 -18.46 11.87
CA ALA A 41 38.97 -17.77 13.13
C ALA A 41 38.77 -16.24 12.98
N THR A 42 39.30 -15.67 11.90
CA THR A 42 39.08 -14.23 11.57
C THR A 42 37.60 -13.96 11.36
N VAL A 43 36.92 -14.80 10.57
CA VAL A 43 35.46 -14.65 10.34
C VAL A 43 34.68 -14.75 11.66
N ARG A 44 35.09 -15.65 12.58
CA ARG A 44 34.43 -15.76 13.90
C ARG A 44 34.54 -14.47 14.72
N ASN A 45 35.67 -13.82 14.70
CA ASN A 45 35.85 -12.54 15.40
C ASN A 45 34.97 -11.42 14.76
N GLU A 46 34.96 -11.33 13.43
CA GLU A 46 34.11 -10.35 12.71
C GLU A 46 32.62 -10.62 12.97
N LEU A 47 32.19 -11.89 13.07
CA LEU A 47 30.80 -12.23 13.42
C LEU A 47 30.46 -11.84 14.86
N ALA A 48 31.40 -11.98 15.80
CA ALA A 48 31.19 -11.51 17.17
C ALA A 48 30.99 -10.01 17.20
N GLU A 49 31.88 -9.25 16.54
CA GLU A 49 31.76 -7.78 16.46
C GLU A 49 30.46 -7.34 15.76
N LEU A 50 30.03 -8.00 14.67
CA LEU A 50 28.76 -7.71 14.02
C LEU A 50 27.56 -8.01 14.94
N SER A 51 27.67 -9.05 15.79
CA SER A 51 26.65 -9.34 16.79
C SER A 51 26.62 -8.29 17.91
N ASP A 52 27.79 -7.86 18.40
CA ASP A 52 27.91 -6.80 19.41
C ASP A 52 27.35 -5.45 18.89
N MET A 53 27.47 -5.20 17.59
CA MET A 53 26.90 -4.05 16.91
C MET A 53 25.39 -4.20 16.62
N GLY A 54 24.78 -5.36 16.89
CA GLY A 54 23.36 -5.63 16.70
C GLY A 54 22.94 -5.98 15.26
N TYR A 55 23.88 -6.22 14.33
CA TYR A 55 23.56 -6.62 12.96
C TYR A 55 23.26 -8.10 12.79
N LEU A 56 23.77 -8.94 13.69
CA LEU A 56 23.60 -10.37 13.69
C LEU A 56 23.12 -10.87 15.07
N GLU A 57 22.38 -11.97 15.05
CA GLU A 57 21.92 -12.66 16.25
C GLU A 57 22.43 -14.10 16.27
N GLN A 58 22.50 -14.66 17.47
CA GLN A 58 22.82 -16.06 17.66
C GLN A 58 21.64 -16.79 18.33
N PRO A 59 20.87 -17.60 17.59
CA PRO A 59 19.67 -18.24 18.14
C PRO A 59 19.95 -19.15 19.33
N HIS A 60 21.11 -19.87 19.30
CA HIS A 60 21.56 -20.76 20.35
C HIS A 60 23.10 -20.75 20.46
N THR A 61 23.67 -21.08 21.60
CA THR A 61 25.10 -20.99 21.91
C THR A 61 26.00 -21.73 20.92
N SER A 62 25.53 -22.85 20.33
CA SER A 62 26.24 -23.63 19.32
C SER A 62 25.83 -23.31 17.88
N ALA A 63 24.86 -22.44 17.66
CA ALA A 63 24.37 -22.07 16.33
C ALA A 63 25.32 -21.09 15.63
N GLY A 64 25.24 -21.05 14.29
CA GLY A 64 25.82 -19.98 13.50
C GLY A 64 25.20 -18.62 13.81
N ARG A 65 25.22 -17.71 12.85
CA ARG A 65 24.61 -16.38 12.96
C ARG A 65 23.46 -16.28 11.99
N ILE A 66 22.45 -15.50 12.40
CA ILE A 66 21.32 -15.08 11.59
C ILE A 66 21.28 -13.56 11.53
N PRO A 67 20.72 -12.95 10.48
CA PRO A 67 20.57 -11.49 10.43
C PRO A 67 19.53 -11.00 11.45
N SER A 68 19.82 -9.88 12.11
CA SER A 68 18.84 -9.11 12.85
C SER A 68 18.03 -8.21 11.93
N PRO A 69 16.95 -7.58 12.39
CA PRO A 69 16.24 -6.53 11.61
C PRO A 69 17.19 -5.40 11.18
N LEU A 70 18.13 -4.97 12.01
CA LEU A 70 19.14 -3.98 11.68
C LEU A 70 20.11 -4.48 10.60
N GLY A 71 20.46 -5.77 10.62
CA GLY A 71 21.27 -6.41 9.57
C GLY A 71 20.56 -6.42 8.23
N TYR A 72 19.29 -6.78 8.20
CA TYR A 72 18.49 -6.69 6.97
C TYR A 72 18.33 -5.26 6.47
N ARG A 73 18.16 -4.28 7.37
CA ARG A 73 18.05 -2.85 6.98
C ARG A 73 19.32 -2.38 6.30
N LEU A 74 20.49 -2.70 6.85
CA LEU A 74 21.77 -2.35 6.23
C LEU A 74 21.94 -3.05 4.88
N TYR A 75 21.56 -4.34 4.80
CA TYR A 75 21.60 -5.09 3.55
C TYR A 75 20.77 -4.42 2.47
N VAL A 76 19.51 -4.10 2.75
CA VAL A 76 18.60 -3.45 1.80
C VAL A 76 19.10 -2.08 1.35
N ASN A 77 19.67 -1.30 2.27
CA ASN A 77 20.08 0.07 1.96
C ASN A 77 21.41 0.15 1.20
N GLU A 78 22.36 -0.76 1.48
CA GLU A 78 23.75 -0.60 1.03
C GLU A 78 24.34 -1.80 0.31
N LEU A 79 23.88 -3.02 0.60
CA LEU A 79 24.56 -4.25 0.17
C LEU A 79 23.79 -5.04 -0.88
N MET A 80 22.48 -4.83 -0.95
CA MET A 80 21.59 -5.53 -1.86
C MET A 80 21.82 -5.08 -3.29
N GLU A 81 22.12 -6.03 -4.16
CA GLU A 81 22.18 -5.79 -5.60
C GLU A 81 20.77 -5.86 -6.20
N ARG A 82 20.42 -4.89 -7.03
CA ARG A 82 19.14 -4.92 -7.74
C ARG A 82 19.19 -6.05 -8.76
N LYS A 83 18.23 -6.98 -8.68
CA LYS A 83 18.07 -8.03 -9.69
C LYS A 83 17.31 -7.46 -10.89
N PRO A 84 17.88 -7.46 -12.10
CA PRO A 84 17.13 -7.08 -13.29
C PRO A 84 16.07 -8.14 -13.58
N ILE A 85 14.87 -7.72 -13.97
CA ILE A 85 13.85 -8.63 -14.49
C ILE A 85 14.29 -9.09 -15.88
N SER A 86 14.20 -10.39 -16.18
CA SER A 86 14.51 -10.93 -17.49
C SER A 86 13.49 -10.44 -18.53
N ALA A 87 13.90 -10.39 -19.82
CA ALA A 87 13.00 -10.01 -20.89
C ALA A 87 11.78 -10.94 -21.01
N GLU A 88 11.97 -12.22 -20.70
CA GLU A 88 10.90 -13.22 -20.70
C GLU A 88 9.90 -12.97 -19.58
N GLU A 89 10.36 -12.74 -18.35
CA GLU A 89 9.52 -12.41 -17.20
C GLU A 89 8.79 -11.09 -17.42
N ALA A 90 9.45 -10.08 -17.96
CA ALA A 90 8.84 -8.81 -18.32
C ALA A 90 7.71 -8.97 -19.36
N ALA A 91 7.91 -9.82 -20.37
CA ALA A 91 6.88 -10.12 -21.36
C ALA A 91 5.67 -10.82 -20.69
N GLN A 92 5.90 -11.83 -19.83
CA GLN A 92 4.84 -12.52 -19.12
C GLN A 92 4.01 -11.57 -18.22
N ILE A 93 4.66 -10.68 -17.47
CA ILE A 93 3.98 -9.68 -16.65
C ILE A 93 3.12 -8.77 -17.54
N ASN A 94 3.68 -8.23 -18.62
CA ASN A 94 2.95 -7.31 -19.50
C ASN A 94 1.76 -7.99 -20.19
N ASP A 95 1.89 -9.24 -20.62
CA ASP A 95 0.81 -9.98 -21.27
C ASP A 95 -0.30 -10.28 -20.25
N THR A 96 0.03 -10.68 -19.03
CA THR A 96 -0.93 -10.90 -17.95
C THR A 96 -1.68 -9.60 -17.62
N LEU A 97 -0.97 -8.47 -17.48
CA LEU A 97 -1.58 -7.17 -17.22
C LEU A 97 -2.59 -6.80 -18.32
N ARG A 98 -2.21 -6.96 -19.60
CA ARG A 98 -3.08 -6.62 -20.73
C ARG A 98 -4.32 -7.51 -20.80
N GLN A 99 -4.20 -8.80 -20.47
CA GLN A 99 -5.32 -9.75 -20.52
C GLN A 99 -6.31 -9.52 -19.38
N GLU A 100 -5.80 -9.39 -18.15
CA GLU A 100 -6.61 -9.34 -16.94
C GLU A 100 -7.24 -7.96 -16.68
N LEU A 101 -6.58 -6.88 -17.10
CA LEU A 101 -7.05 -5.52 -16.81
C LEU A 101 -7.85 -4.88 -17.95
N LYS A 102 -7.98 -5.56 -19.08
CA LYS A 102 -8.74 -5.03 -20.22
C LYS A 102 -10.23 -4.97 -19.91
N GLY A 103 -10.77 -3.73 -19.84
CA GLY A 103 -12.21 -3.50 -19.66
C GLY A 103 -12.75 -3.88 -18.28
N THR A 104 -11.92 -3.88 -17.25
CA THR A 104 -12.35 -4.15 -15.88
C THR A 104 -12.33 -2.90 -15.01
N ASP A 105 -13.39 -2.72 -14.23
CA ASP A 105 -13.45 -1.68 -13.18
C ASP A 105 -12.72 -2.11 -11.88
N GLN A 106 -12.25 -3.37 -11.82
CA GLN A 106 -11.60 -3.96 -10.64
C GLN A 106 -10.08 -4.00 -10.77
N VAL A 107 -9.46 -2.95 -11.29
CA VAL A 107 -8.01 -2.87 -11.52
C VAL A 107 -7.23 -3.16 -10.25
N ILE A 108 -7.61 -2.55 -9.13
CA ILE A 108 -6.90 -2.68 -7.85
C ILE A 108 -6.90 -4.12 -7.34
N ALA A 109 -8.09 -4.75 -7.28
CA ALA A 109 -8.23 -6.13 -6.80
C ALA A 109 -7.41 -7.11 -7.64
N LYS A 110 -7.49 -6.99 -8.96
CA LYS A 110 -6.76 -7.84 -9.89
C LYS A 110 -5.25 -7.62 -9.84
N THR A 111 -4.80 -6.37 -9.64
CA THR A 111 -3.38 -6.07 -9.45
C THR A 111 -2.80 -6.86 -8.28
N GLY A 112 -3.45 -6.83 -7.11
CA GLY A 112 -3.01 -7.61 -5.96
C GLY A 112 -2.91 -9.11 -6.25
N GLN A 113 -3.90 -9.67 -6.94
CA GLN A 113 -3.91 -11.09 -7.31
C GLN A 113 -2.77 -11.46 -8.26
N MET A 114 -2.54 -10.66 -9.29
CA MET A 114 -1.43 -10.87 -10.25
C MET A 114 -0.08 -10.79 -9.55
N VAL A 115 0.17 -9.73 -8.79
CA VAL A 115 1.43 -9.58 -8.06
C VAL A 115 1.67 -10.78 -7.13
N SER A 116 0.66 -11.22 -6.38
CA SER A 116 0.78 -12.39 -5.50
C SER A 116 1.22 -13.67 -6.25
N SER A 117 0.73 -13.87 -7.47
CA SER A 117 1.10 -15.04 -8.28
C SER A 117 2.55 -15.01 -8.75
N PHE A 118 3.09 -13.81 -9.03
CA PHE A 118 4.47 -13.65 -9.50
C PHE A 118 5.50 -13.61 -8.37
N VAL A 119 5.15 -13.00 -7.23
CA VAL A 119 6.09 -12.90 -6.09
C VAL A 119 6.02 -14.10 -5.15
N GLU A 120 4.95 -14.89 -5.21
CA GLU A 120 4.68 -16.04 -4.34
C GLU A 120 4.58 -15.69 -2.84
N TYR A 121 4.19 -14.47 -2.54
CA TYR A 121 3.90 -13.97 -1.20
C TYR A 121 2.46 -13.47 -1.11
N PRO A 122 1.88 -13.39 0.09
CA PRO A 122 0.66 -12.62 0.32
C PRO A 122 0.81 -11.17 -0.13
N THR A 123 -0.24 -10.64 -0.70
CA THR A 123 -0.28 -9.25 -1.15
C THR A 123 -1.54 -8.55 -0.67
N TYR A 124 -1.45 -7.25 -0.60
CA TYR A 124 -2.61 -6.37 -0.50
C TYR A 124 -2.52 -5.29 -1.57
N ALA A 125 -3.67 -4.85 -2.04
CA ALA A 125 -3.79 -3.76 -2.98
C ALA A 125 -4.80 -2.74 -2.45
N VAL A 126 -4.48 -1.46 -2.59
CA VAL A 126 -5.26 -0.34 -2.04
C VAL A 126 -5.47 0.70 -3.13
N ALA A 127 -6.68 1.23 -3.23
CA ALA A 127 -6.93 2.47 -3.94
C ALA A 127 -6.68 3.64 -2.98
N ASP A 128 -5.75 4.51 -3.33
CA ASP A 128 -5.45 5.72 -2.58
C ASP A 128 -5.81 6.95 -3.42
N HIS A 129 -6.66 7.79 -2.88
CA HIS A 129 -6.99 9.07 -3.51
C HIS A 129 -5.97 10.11 -3.05
N THR A 130 -5.08 10.52 -3.95
CA THR A 130 -4.00 11.50 -3.66
C THR A 130 -4.52 12.91 -3.39
N ALA A 131 -5.75 13.21 -3.78
CA ALA A 131 -6.42 14.48 -3.49
C ALA A 131 -7.59 14.24 -2.54
N ASP A 132 -7.79 15.15 -1.60
CA ASP A 132 -9.00 15.16 -0.80
C ASP A 132 -10.21 15.18 -1.73
N THR A 133 -11.02 14.13 -1.66
CA THR A 133 -12.24 14.07 -2.47
C THR A 133 -13.16 15.20 -2.03
N THR A 134 -13.62 15.97 -3.00
CA THR A 134 -14.56 17.09 -2.80
C THR A 134 -15.84 16.86 -3.59
N VAL A 135 -16.89 17.59 -3.27
CA VAL A 135 -18.09 17.56 -4.08
C VAL A 135 -17.89 18.40 -5.35
N ARG A 136 -18.18 17.80 -6.48
CA ARG A 136 -18.12 18.47 -7.79
C ARG A 136 -19.46 19.09 -8.17
N ARG A 137 -20.59 18.42 -7.87
CA ARG A 137 -21.92 18.88 -8.25
C ARG A 137 -23.01 18.18 -7.44
N PHE A 138 -24.07 18.94 -7.17
CA PHE A 138 -25.35 18.45 -6.66
C PHE A 138 -26.43 18.58 -7.72
N GLU A 139 -27.38 17.63 -7.76
CA GLU A 139 -28.59 17.70 -8.55
C GLU A 139 -29.77 17.13 -7.75
N LEU A 140 -30.88 17.83 -7.71
CA LEU A 140 -32.10 17.40 -7.02
C LEU A 140 -33.19 17.14 -8.05
N ILE A 141 -33.77 15.95 -8.02
CA ILE A 141 -34.77 15.48 -8.97
C ILE A 141 -36.07 15.19 -8.20
N ALA A 142 -37.14 15.87 -8.54
CA ALA A 142 -38.47 15.60 -7.98
C ALA A 142 -38.93 14.20 -8.44
N VAL A 143 -39.38 13.38 -7.49
CA VAL A 143 -40.06 12.11 -7.76
C VAL A 143 -41.57 12.27 -7.62
N ASP A 144 -41.96 12.85 -6.51
CA ASP A 144 -43.34 13.24 -6.20
C ASP A 144 -43.36 14.47 -5.26
N SER A 145 -44.52 14.83 -4.72
CA SER A 145 -44.66 16.01 -3.84
C SER A 145 -43.95 15.87 -2.48
N ALA A 146 -43.56 14.65 -2.09
CA ALA A 146 -42.94 14.34 -0.78
C ALA A 146 -41.59 13.60 -0.90
N SER A 147 -41.10 13.38 -2.13
CA SER A 147 -39.90 12.60 -2.36
C SER A 147 -38.99 13.26 -3.40
N VAL A 148 -37.68 13.32 -3.10
CA VAL A 148 -36.64 13.91 -3.94
C VAL A 148 -35.46 12.95 -4.04
N ILE A 149 -34.93 12.76 -5.24
CA ILE A 149 -33.63 12.10 -5.40
C ILE A 149 -32.53 13.15 -5.35
N ALA A 150 -31.65 13.04 -4.37
CA ALA A 150 -30.41 13.82 -4.34
C ALA A 150 -29.30 13.03 -5.06
N VAL A 151 -28.73 13.65 -6.08
CA VAL A 151 -27.58 13.13 -6.83
C VAL A 151 -26.36 13.95 -6.44
N VAL A 152 -25.30 13.29 -5.99
CA VAL A 152 -24.03 13.91 -5.63
C VAL A 152 -22.94 13.36 -6.54
N MET A 153 -22.24 14.24 -7.23
CA MET A 153 -21.07 13.93 -8.05
C MET A 153 -19.82 14.38 -7.30
N LEU A 154 -18.85 13.49 -7.13
CA LEU A 154 -17.58 13.75 -6.47
C LEU A 154 -16.49 14.10 -7.49
N SER A 155 -15.38 14.69 -7.01
CA SER A 155 -14.23 15.09 -7.85
C SER A 155 -13.54 13.88 -8.51
N ASP A 156 -13.63 12.70 -7.92
CA ASP A 156 -13.12 11.42 -8.44
C ASP A 156 -14.07 10.76 -9.46
N SER A 157 -15.02 11.52 -10.01
CA SER A 157 -16.01 11.08 -11.01
C SER A 157 -17.05 10.07 -10.49
N ARG A 158 -17.06 9.72 -9.21
CA ARG A 158 -18.15 8.91 -8.64
C ARG A 158 -19.44 9.70 -8.59
N VAL A 159 -20.55 9.07 -8.99
CA VAL A 159 -21.91 9.61 -8.89
C VAL A 159 -22.72 8.70 -8.01
N LYS A 160 -23.29 9.24 -6.97
CA LYS A 160 -24.17 8.53 -6.04
C LYS A 160 -25.50 9.25 -5.91
N SER A 161 -26.56 8.47 -5.68
CA SER A 161 -27.90 9.05 -5.50
C SER A 161 -28.60 8.40 -4.32
N ARG A 162 -29.43 9.19 -3.64
CA ARG A 162 -30.26 8.74 -2.50
C ARG A 162 -31.67 9.34 -2.64
N LEU A 163 -32.69 8.49 -2.45
CA LEU A 163 -34.04 8.95 -2.30
C LEU A 163 -34.23 9.54 -0.90
N MET A 164 -34.67 10.80 -0.85
CA MET A 164 -34.96 11.53 0.39
C MET A 164 -36.45 11.76 0.52
N GLN A 165 -36.98 11.46 1.69
CA GLN A 165 -38.37 11.73 2.02
C GLN A 165 -38.50 13.05 2.76
N LEU A 166 -39.44 13.90 2.31
CA LEU A 166 -39.68 15.19 2.87
C LEU A 166 -40.81 15.09 3.91
N SER A 167 -40.66 15.76 5.02
CA SER A 167 -41.71 15.83 6.06
C SER A 167 -42.91 16.67 5.64
N LEU A 168 -42.72 17.56 4.68
CA LEU A 168 -43.76 18.42 4.12
C LEU A 168 -43.60 18.48 2.59
N PRO A 169 -44.70 18.58 1.83
CA PRO A 169 -44.65 18.72 0.38
C PRO A 169 -43.85 19.95 -0.03
N LEU A 170 -43.00 19.79 -1.03
CA LEU A 170 -42.19 20.85 -1.62
C LEU A 170 -42.69 21.14 -3.04
N GLU A 171 -42.79 22.41 -3.40
CA GLU A 171 -43.08 22.77 -4.76
C GLU A 171 -41.90 22.47 -5.66
N ALA A 172 -42.13 21.79 -6.78
CA ALA A 172 -41.07 21.37 -7.69
C ALA A 172 -40.21 22.55 -8.20
N GLU A 173 -40.77 23.73 -8.28
CA GLU A 173 -40.12 24.97 -8.71
C GLU A 173 -39.04 25.46 -7.73
N THR A 174 -39.04 24.98 -6.45
CA THR A 174 -38.06 25.35 -5.43
C THR A 174 -36.80 24.50 -5.49
N LEU A 175 -36.85 23.28 -6.05
CA LEU A 175 -35.68 22.38 -6.13
C LEU A 175 -34.50 22.97 -6.91
N PRO A 176 -34.67 23.66 -8.05
CA PRO A 176 -33.57 24.34 -8.73
C PRO A 176 -32.88 25.39 -7.88
N GLN A 177 -33.63 26.09 -7.01
CA GLN A 177 -33.05 27.11 -6.10
C GLN A 177 -32.20 26.46 -5.01
N ILE A 178 -32.66 25.32 -4.42
CA ILE A 178 -31.90 24.54 -3.43
C ILE A 178 -30.66 23.93 -4.10
N SER A 179 -30.81 23.38 -5.32
CA SER A 179 -29.67 22.87 -6.08
C SER A 179 -28.63 23.95 -6.38
N HIS A 180 -29.09 25.17 -6.69
CA HIS A 180 -28.20 26.32 -6.91
C HIS A 180 -27.45 26.71 -5.63
N LEU A 181 -28.11 26.76 -4.48
CA LEU A 181 -27.49 27.02 -3.19
C LEU A 181 -26.44 25.96 -2.84
N LEU A 182 -26.78 24.66 -2.98
CA LEU A 182 -25.86 23.57 -2.76
C LEU A 182 -24.60 23.70 -3.63
N ASN A 183 -24.79 23.96 -4.93
CA ASN A 183 -23.66 24.09 -5.85
C ASN A 183 -22.81 25.33 -5.61
N THR A 184 -23.42 26.44 -5.13
CA THR A 184 -22.70 27.69 -4.85
C THR A 184 -21.82 27.56 -3.60
N HIS A 185 -22.32 26.86 -2.56
CA HIS A 185 -21.67 26.87 -1.24
C HIS A 185 -20.89 25.60 -0.92
N PHE A 186 -21.16 24.46 -1.59
CA PHE A 186 -20.56 23.17 -1.25
C PHE A 186 -19.76 22.53 -2.39
N THR A 187 -19.71 23.12 -3.58
CA THR A 187 -18.80 22.63 -4.64
C THR A 187 -17.36 22.94 -4.28
N GLY A 188 -16.48 21.94 -4.39
CA GLY A 188 -15.08 22.04 -4.02
C GLY A 188 -14.80 21.84 -2.52
N ILE A 189 -15.84 21.58 -1.71
CA ILE A 189 -15.72 21.40 -0.27
C ILE A 189 -15.47 19.91 0.07
N GLY A 190 -14.53 19.66 0.96
CA GLY A 190 -14.22 18.34 1.51
C GLY A 190 -15.01 18.02 2.79
N SER A 191 -14.90 16.77 3.28
CA SER A 191 -15.69 16.30 4.43
C SER A 191 -15.47 17.11 5.70
N ALA A 192 -14.26 17.60 5.95
CA ALA A 192 -13.92 18.36 7.16
C ALA A 192 -14.62 19.72 7.24
N GLU A 193 -14.89 20.34 6.11
CA GLU A 193 -15.44 21.71 6.03
C GLU A 193 -16.96 21.75 5.86
N MET A 194 -17.60 20.62 5.49
CA MET A 194 -19.04 20.53 5.19
C MET A 194 -19.90 21.10 6.30
N ASN A 195 -19.67 20.71 7.55
CA ASN A 195 -20.48 21.14 8.68
C ASN A 195 -20.30 22.64 8.98
N ALA A 196 -19.11 23.18 8.81
CA ALA A 196 -18.86 24.60 9.01
C ALA A 196 -19.59 25.46 7.95
N HIS A 197 -19.58 25.02 6.69
CA HIS A 197 -20.33 25.66 5.62
C HIS A 197 -21.84 25.59 5.83
N LEU A 198 -22.35 24.46 6.32
CA LEU A 198 -23.77 24.30 6.65
C LEU A 198 -24.21 25.24 7.77
N MET A 199 -23.41 25.38 8.83
CA MET A 199 -23.70 26.32 9.93
C MET A 199 -23.75 27.78 9.45
N ASN A 200 -22.87 28.17 8.54
CA ASN A 200 -22.87 29.51 7.99
C ASN A 200 -24.12 29.84 7.14
N LEU A 201 -24.81 28.82 6.60
CA LEU A 201 -26.03 28.97 5.82
C LEU A 201 -27.29 28.93 6.68
N SER A 202 -27.21 28.44 7.90
CA SER A 202 -28.39 28.31 8.78
C SER A 202 -29.13 29.62 9.04
N ASP A 203 -28.42 30.75 9.01
CA ASP A 203 -28.98 32.07 9.20
C ASP A 203 -29.68 32.63 7.95
N GLN A 204 -29.39 32.06 6.77
CA GLN A 204 -29.88 32.53 5.47
C GLN A 204 -31.03 31.68 4.92
N VAL A 205 -31.17 30.45 5.38
CA VAL A 205 -32.16 29.48 4.91
C VAL A 205 -32.96 28.95 6.10
N SER A 206 -34.28 29.07 6.06
CA SER A 206 -35.16 28.67 7.15
C SER A 206 -36.24 27.68 6.72
N GLY A 207 -36.82 26.98 7.70
CA GLY A 207 -37.95 26.08 7.51
C GLY A 207 -37.57 24.77 6.77
N GLN A 208 -38.51 24.32 5.92
CA GLN A 208 -38.38 23.02 5.21
C GLN A 208 -37.19 22.99 4.21
N TRP A 209 -36.76 24.12 3.69
CA TRP A 209 -35.63 24.24 2.80
C TRP A 209 -34.32 23.86 3.53
N PHE A 210 -34.19 24.34 4.79
CA PHE A 210 -33.03 24.00 5.61
C PHE A 210 -32.99 22.51 5.94
N LEU A 211 -34.16 21.88 6.19
CA LEU A 211 -34.22 20.45 6.46
C LEU A 211 -33.74 19.61 5.27
N LEU A 212 -34.19 19.92 4.05
CA LEU A 212 -33.73 19.23 2.86
C LEU A 212 -32.25 19.50 2.58
N LEU A 213 -31.79 20.73 2.72
CA LEU A 213 -30.39 21.12 2.54
C LEU A 213 -29.51 20.38 3.53
N ASN A 214 -29.89 20.28 4.82
CA ASN A 214 -29.18 19.54 5.83
C ASN A 214 -29.06 18.05 5.47
N GLN A 215 -30.18 17.40 5.08
CA GLN A 215 -30.17 16.00 4.68
C GLN A 215 -29.23 15.73 3.48
N VAL A 216 -29.22 16.62 2.49
CA VAL A 216 -28.35 16.50 1.30
C VAL A 216 -26.88 16.71 1.66
N VAL A 217 -26.58 17.68 2.52
CA VAL A 217 -25.20 17.95 2.98
C VAL A 217 -24.68 16.82 3.88
N GLU A 218 -25.51 16.28 4.79
CA GLU A 218 -25.18 15.10 5.59
C GLU A 218 -24.87 13.90 4.69
N TYR A 219 -25.71 13.66 3.68
CA TYR A 219 -25.46 12.60 2.70
C TYR A 219 -24.15 12.79 1.94
N ALA A 220 -23.86 14.00 1.51
CA ALA A 220 -22.58 14.30 0.84
C ALA A 220 -21.39 14.11 1.78
N ALA A 221 -21.51 14.50 3.07
CA ALA A 221 -20.47 14.30 4.05
C ALA A 221 -20.21 12.80 4.34
N GLU A 222 -21.28 11.97 4.39
CA GLU A 222 -21.16 10.51 4.48
C GLU A 222 -20.39 9.94 3.27
N LEU A 223 -20.78 10.34 2.05
CA LEU A 223 -20.11 9.90 0.82
C LEU A 223 -18.63 10.31 0.78
N LEU A 224 -18.31 11.52 1.25
CA LEU A 224 -16.93 11.99 1.32
C LEU A 224 -16.12 11.22 2.37
N LYS A 225 -16.74 10.83 3.50
CA LYS A 225 -16.09 9.95 4.50
C LYS A 225 -15.89 8.54 3.97
N GLU A 226 -16.91 7.98 3.28
CA GLU A 226 -16.77 6.68 2.60
C GLU A 226 -15.66 6.71 1.54
N SER A 227 -15.48 7.86 0.87
CA SER A 227 -14.44 8.00 -0.13
C SER A 227 -13.02 8.08 0.45
N GLN A 228 -12.89 8.43 1.72
CA GLN A 228 -11.62 8.39 2.46
C GLN A 228 -11.29 6.98 3.01
N GLN A 229 -12.27 6.07 3.03
CA GLN A 229 -12.01 4.68 3.38
C GLN A 229 -11.32 3.99 2.20
N HIS A 230 -10.08 3.57 2.42
CA HIS A 230 -9.32 2.82 1.44
C HIS A 230 -9.97 1.45 1.24
N GLU A 231 -10.37 1.16 0.00
CA GLU A 231 -10.80 -0.20 -0.35
C GLU A 231 -9.55 -1.08 -0.46
N VAL A 232 -9.40 -2.01 0.49
CA VAL A 232 -8.23 -2.89 0.58
C VAL A 232 -8.60 -4.30 0.14
N PHE A 233 -7.88 -4.81 -0.85
CA PHE A 233 -7.99 -6.18 -1.35
C PHE A 233 -6.77 -6.98 -0.92
N THR A 234 -6.98 -8.13 -0.30
CA THR A 234 -5.90 -9.04 0.12
C THR A 234 -5.95 -10.32 -0.70
N ASN A 235 -4.77 -10.84 -1.08
CA ASN A 235 -4.63 -12.03 -1.90
C ASN A 235 -3.50 -12.91 -1.40
N GLY A 236 -3.59 -14.21 -1.68
CA GLY A 236 -2.49 -15.15 -1.47
C GLY A 236 -2.15 -15.43 0.00
N ALA A 237 -3.07 -15.26 0.95
CA ALA A 237 -2.82 -15.52 2.37
C ALA A 237 -2.26 -16.93 2.63
N SER A 238 -2.69 -17.93 1.86
CA SER A 238 -2.17 -19.31 1.93
C SER A 238 -0.69 -19.45 1.57
N GLN A 239 -0.09 -18.48 0.89
CA GLN A 239 1.34 -18.47 0.57
C GLN A 239 2.21 -18.39 1.85
N LEU A 240 1.68 -17.83 2.95
CA LEU A 240 2.37 -17.80 4.24
C LEU A 240 2.78 -19.20 4.71
N LEU A 241 1.94 -20.20 4.47
CA LEU A 241 2.18 -21.57 4.92
C LEU A 241 3.39 -22.25 4.24
N LYS A 242 3.93 -21.66 3.17
CA LYS A 242 5.16 -22.13 2.53
C LYS A 242 6.41 -21.82 3.35
N PHE A 243 6.35 -20.83 4.24
CA PHE A 243 7.49 -20.37 5.01
C PHE A 243 7.58 -21.05 6.37
N PRO A 244 8.76 -21.55 6.77
CA PRO A 244 8.94 -22.23 8.05
C PRO A 244 8.61 -21.36 9.27
N GLU A 245 8.72 -20.04 9.18
CA GLU A 245 8.38 -19.09 10.22
C GLU A 245 6.89 -19.13 10.59
N PHE A 246 6.05 -19.45 9.62
CA PHE A 246 4.58 -19.54 9.77
C PHE A 246 4.07 -20.99 9.90
N ARG A 247 4.94 -21.95 10.26
CA ARG A 247 4.51 -23.29 10.69
C ARG A 247 3.87 -23.24 12.08
N ASP A 248 4.20 -22.24 12.87
CA ASP A 248 3.47 -21.90 14.07
C ASP A 248 2.07 -21.39 13.66
N ILE A 249 1.04 -22.18 14.02
CA ILE A 249 -0.34 -21.93 13.60
C ILE A 249 -0.85 -20.61 14.21
N ASP A 250 -0.45 -20.27 15.43
CA ASP A 250 -0.89 -19.05 16.09
C ASP A 250 -0.33 -17.82 15.37
N LYS A 251 0.95 -17.81 15.01
CA LYS A 251 1.56 -16.73 14.23
C LYS A 251 0.96 -16.59 12.82
N ALA A 252 0.74 -17.72 12.16
CA ALA A 252 0.11 -17.70 10.83
C ALA A 252 -1.34 -17.18 10.91
N HIS A 253 -2.09 -17.61 11.92
CA HIS A 253 -3.45 -17.18 12.18
C HIS A 253 -3.51 -15.67 12.45
N ASP A 254 -2.67 -15.15 13.35
CA ASP A 254 -2.66 -13.74 13.72
C ASP A 254 -2.35 -12.84 12.52
N LEU A 255 -1.37 -13.23 11.69
CA LEU A 255 -1.05 -12.46 10.48
C LEU A 255 -2.15 -12.54 9.43
N MET A 256 -2.75 -13.74 9.21
CA MET A 256 -3.87 -13.88 8.28
C MET A 256 -5.09 -13.09 8.76
N HIS A 257 -5.43 -13.18 10.04
CA HIS A 257 -6.51 -12.42 10.66
C HIS A 257 -6.29 -10.92 10.49
N PHE A 258 -5.07 -10.45 10.76
CA PHE A 258 -4.70 -9.06 10.54
C PHE A 258 -4.91 -8.62 9.09
N MET A 259 -4.45 -9.42 8.12
CA MET A 259 -4.58 -9.09 6.70
C MET A 259 -6.04 -9.05 6.22
N VAL A 260 -6.95 -9.83 6.84
CA VAL A 260 -8.36 -9.91 6.44
C VAL A 260 -9.21 -8.88 7.18
N ASP A 261 -9.06 -8.79 8.50
CA ASP A 261 -9.98 -8.05 9.38
C ASP A 261 -9.47 -6.66 9.77
N SER A 262 -8.14 -6.44 9.69
CA SER A 262 -7.52 -5.15 10.03
C SER A 262 -6.90 -4.47 8.80
N LYS A 263 -7.50 -4.64 7.63
CA LYS A 263 -7.01 -4.17 6.33
C LYS A 263 -6.62 -2.68 6.33
N GLU A 264 -7.35 -1.85 7.04
CA GLU A 264 -7.14 -0.40 7.13
C GLU A 264 -5.83 -0.02 7.82
N GLN A 265 -5.21 -0.97 8.55
CA GLN A 265 -3.95 -0.76 9.25
C GLN A 265 -2.72 -1.27 8.47
N LEU A 266 -2.93 -1.76 7.25
CA LEU A 266 -1.83 -2.17 6.39
C LEU A 266 -0.98 -0.96 5.98
N PRO A 267 0.36 -1.11 5.91
CA PRO A 267 1.25 -0.01 5.61
C PRO A 267 0.95 0.64 4.25
N VAL A 268 0.83 1.94 4.26
CA VAL A 268 0.72 2.79 3.07
C VAL A 268 1.97 3.67 3.03
N PRO A 269 2.66 3.81 1.88
CA PRO A 269 3.84 4.65 1.80
C PRO A 269 3.51 6.09 2.18
N ALA A 270 4.18 6.60 3.21
CA ALA A 270 4.14 8.02 3.51
C ALA A 270 4.90 8.81 2.43
N ASP A 271 4.52 10.08 2.24
CA ASP A 271 5.32 11.08 1.51
C ASP A 271 5.53 10.85 0.00
N GLY A 272 4.61 10.16 -0.68
CA GLY A 272 4.65 10.06 -2.15
C GLY A 272 5.82 9.23 -2.71
N ARG A 273 6.49 8.42 -1.90
CA ARG A 273 7.56 7.54 -2.34
C ARG A 273 7.02 6.48 -3.30
N ALA A 274 7.77 6.20 -4.36
CA ALA A 274 7.42 5.16 -5.32
C ALA A 274 7.44 3.77 -4.69
N MET A 275 8.36 3.52 -3.73
CA MET A 275 8.49 2.25 -3.01
C MET A 275 8.98 2.46 -1.57
N GLN A 276 8.47 1.62 -0.67
CA GLN A 276 8.93 1.54 0.72
C GLN A 276 9.10 0.09 1.14
N ILE A 277 10.15 -0.19 1.92
CA ILE A 277 10.41 -1.49 2.54
C ILE A 277 10.42 -1.28 4.05
N LEU A 278 9.59 -2.02 4.77
CA LEU A 278 9.51 -2.04 6.23
C LEU A 278 9.93 -3.42 6.73
N ILE A 279 10.84 -3.48 7.69
CA ILE A 279 11.46 -4.73 8.15
C ILE A 279 11.20 -4.91 9.64
N GLY A 280 10.48 -5.97 9.99
CA GLY A 280 10.25 -6.35 11.38
C GLY A 280 9.69 -5.20 12.23
N PRO A 281 10.41 -4.76 13.29
CA PRO A 281 9.96 -3.71 14.21
C PRO A 281 9.75 -2.32 13.59
N GLU A 282 10.13 -2.10 12.34
CA GLU A 282 9.81 -0.86 11.61
C GLU A 282 8.33 -0.76 11.25
N ASN A 283 7.61 -1.88 11.27
CA ASN A 283 6.17 -1.90 11.14
C ASN A 283 5.53 -1.37 12.43
N VAL A 284 4.58 -0.45 12.27
CA VAL A 284 3.87 0.17 13.42
C VAL A 284 2.98 -0.86 14.11
N ASN A 285 2.34 -1.75 13.35
CA ASN A 285 1.44 -2.75 13.88
C ASN A 285 2.18 -3.96 14.44
N ASP A 286 1.78 -4.41 15.64
CA ASP A 286 2.42 -5.53 16.34
C ASP A 286 2.33 -6.86 15.58
N ALA A 287 1.26 -7.09 14.84
CA ALA A 287 1.08 -8.29 14.02
C ALA A 287 2.11 -8.40 12.88
N LEU A 288 2.74 -7.29 12.48
CA LEU A 288 3.75 -7.24 11.43
C LEU A 288 5.19 -7.18 11.95
N LYS A 289 5.43 -7.17 13.27
CA LYS A 289 6.77 -7.03 13.85
C LYS A 289 7.74 -8.17 13.53
N GLU A 290 7.21 -9.34 13.22
CA GLU A 290 8.01 -10.50 12.77
C GLU A 290 7.98 -10.68 11.24
N SER A 291 7.39 -9.72 10.54
CA SER A 291 7.21 -9.74 9.08
C SER A 291 7.89 -8.53 8.43
N SER A 292 8.10 -8.64 7.13
CA SER A 292 8.51 -7.50 6.31
C SER A 292 7.41 -7.16 5.30
N VAL A 293 7.32 -5.87 4.99
CA VAL A 293 6.39 -5.35 4.01
C VAL A 293 7.16 -4.56 2.95
N VAL A 294 6.93 -4.89 1.69
CA VAL A 294 7.41 -4.11 0.53
C VAL A 294 6.19 -3.56 -0.17
N VAL A 295 6.07 -2.24 -0.25
CA VAL A 295 4.92 -1.59 -0.87
C VAL A 295 5.37 -0.64 -1.96
N ALA A 296 4.70 -0.66 -3.11
CA ALA A 296 4.93 0.24 -4.23
C ALA A 296 3.64 0.95 -4.62
N SER A 297 3.78 2.17 -5.12
CA SER A 297 2.69 2.98 -5.64
C SER A 297 2.74 3.08 -7.16
N TYR A 298 1.57 3.17 -7.79
CA TYR A 298 1.41 3.38 -9.23
C TYR A 298 0.25 4.32 -9.52
N ASP A 299 0.35 5.08 -10.60
CA ASP A 299 -0.69 6.00 -11.05
C ASP A 299 -1.73 5.23 -11.89
N ILE A 300 -3.02 5.42 -11.57
CA ILE A 300 -4.15 4.87 -12.32
C ILE A 300 -4.95 5.94 -13.06
N GLY A 301 -4.43 7.14 -13.12
CA GLY A 301 -5.06 8.29 -13.79
C GLY A 301 -6.10 9.00 -12.93
N ASP A 302 -6.56 10.14 -13.40
CA ASP A 302 -7.60 10.97 -12.77
C ASP A 302 -7.33 11.36 -11.30
N GLY A 303 -6.03 11.47 -10.92
CA GLY A 303 -5.62 11.81 -9.55
C GLY A 303 -5.74 10.65 -8.55
N MET A 304 -5.95 9.44 -9.04
CA MET A 304 -5.98 8.23 -8.23
C MET A 304 -4.62 7.51 -8.26
N ARG A 305 -4.21 7.01 -7.11
CA ARG A 305 -3.02 6.18 -6.94
C ARG A 305 -3.41 4.79 -6.48
N GLY A 306 -2.86 3.78 -7.12
CA GLY A 306 -2.91 2.42 -6.62
C GLY A 306 -1.68 2.13 -5.76
N LEU A 307 -1.86 1.34 -4.73
CA LEU A 307 -0.79 0.80 -3.90
C LEU A 307 -0.86 -0.72 -3.97
N VAL A 308 0.28 -1.37 -4.06
CA VAL A 308 0.38 -2.82 -3.92
C VAL A 308 1.50 -3.15 -2.95
N GLY A 309 1.17 -3.92 -1.92
CA GLY A 309 2.10 -4.36 -0.89
C GLY A 309 2.24 -5.87 -0.87
N VAL A 310 3.44 -6.31 -0.55
CA VAL A 310 3.82 -7.72 -0.36
C VAL A 310 4.19 -7.91 1.10
N VAL A 311 3.61 -8.92 1.74
CA VAL A 311 3.89 -9.27 3.14
C VAL A 311 4.58 -10.62 3.19
N GLY A 312 5.63 -10.73 4.00
CA GLY A 312 6.36 -12.00 4.15
C GLY A 312 7.25 -12.02 5.39
N PRO A 313 7.99 -13.11 5.63
CA PRO A 313 8.93 -13.19 6.75
C PRO A 313 10.05 -12.16 6.60
N THR A 314 10.72 -11.81 7.71
CA THR A 314 11.85 -10.86 7.68
C THR A 314 13.00 -11.32 6.78
N ARG A 315 13.13 -12.61 6.50
CA ARG A 315 14.09 -13.15 5.52
C ARG A 315 13.58 -13.14 4.07
N MET A 316 12.69 -12.24 3.72
CA MET A 316 12.19 -12.09 2.34
C MET A 316 13.33 -11.88 1.33
N ASP A 317 13.22 -12.42 0.11
CA ASP A 317 14.10 -12.03 -1.02
C ASP A 317 13.76 -10.63 -1.50
N TYR A 318 14.24 -9.63 -0.76
CA TYR A 318 13.98 -8.22 -1.03
C TYR A 318 14.38 -7.81 -2.45
N ALA A 319 15.48 -8.36 -2.96
CA ALA A 319 16.00 -8.00 -4.28
C ALA A 319 15.02 -8.41 -5.40
N THR A 320 14.49 -9.63 -5.33
CA THR A 320 13.52 -10.14 -6.30
C THR A 320 12.15 -9.47 -6.12
N VAL A 321 11.66 -9.35 -4.88
CA VAL A 321 10.35 -8.74 -4.60
C VAL A 321 10.33 -7.27 -5.02
N ALA A 322 11.36 -6.50 -4.65
CA ALA A 322 11.46 -5.09 -5.03
C ALA A 322 11.55 -4.89 -6.55
N ALA A 323 12.33 -5.72 -7.24
CA ALA A 323 12.45 -5.64 -8.70
C ALA A 323 11.11 -5.93 -9.40
N ARG A 324 10.42 -6.99 -9.01
CA ARG A 324 9.10 -7.36 -9.55
C ARG A 324 8.07 -6.29 -9.27
N LEU A 325 8.00 -5.83 -8.02
CA LEU A 325 7.03 -4.83 -7.59
C LEU A 325 7.24 -3.49 -8.30
N SER A 326 8.50 -3.05 -8.46
CA SER A 326 8.84 -1.86 -9.26
C SER A 326 8.35 -2.00 -10.70
N TYR A 327 8.61 -3.15 -11.32
CA TYR A 327 8.23 -3.38 -12.71
C TYR A 327 6.71 -3.39 -12.91
N PHE A 328 5.97 -4.02 -11.97
CA PHE A 328 4.51 -3.97 -11.96
C PHE A 328 4.01 -2.54 -11.83
N ALA A 329 4.50 -1.78 -10.87
CA ALA A 329 4.11 -0.39 -10.63
C ALA A 329 4.38 0.51 -11.84
N GLU A 330 5.58 0.39 -12.46
CA GLU A 330 5.93 1.13 -13.68
C GLU A 330 5.04 0.74 -14.87
N SER A 331 4.74 -0.55 -15.03
CA SER A 331 3.90 -1.03 -16.13
C SER A 331 2.45 -0.59 -15.98
N LEU A 332 1.91 -0.62 -14.75
CA LEU A 332 0.57 -0.11 -14.43
C LEU A 332 0.47 1.41 -14.66
N THR A 333 1.44 2.18 -14.16
CA THR A 333 1.50 3.63 -14.40
C THR A 333 1.53 3.95 -15.89
N ARG A 334 2.26 3.15 -16.68
CA ARG A 334 2.33 3.33 -18.15
C ARG A 334 1.02 2.98 -18.85
N MET A 335 0.26 2.03 -18.31
CA MET A 335 -1.04 1.63 -18.88
C MET A 335 -2.19 2.60 -18.54
N PHE A 336 -2.18 3.17 -17.36
CA PHE A 336 -3.30 3.96 -16.83
C PHE A 336 -2.95 5.43 -16.62
N GLY A 337 -1.70 5.78 -16.36
CA GLY A 337 -1.26 7.16 -16.16
C GLY A 337 -1.44 7.97 -17.44
N LYS A 338 -2.12 9.11 -17.34
CA LYS A 338 -2.32 10.06 -18.44
C LYS A 338 -1.13 11.02 -18.63
N HIS A 339 -0.14 10.97 -17.73
CA HIS A 339 1.05 11.80 -17.79
C HIS A 339 2.25 10.99 -18.28
N GLU A 340 3.00 11.57 -19.24
CA GLU A 340 4.33 11.10 -19.56
C GLU A 340 5.17 11.08 -18.29
N LEU A 341 5.70 9.92 -17.94
CA LEU A 341 6.66 9.79 -16.84
C LEU A 341 7.80 10.77 -17.09
N PRO A 342 8.29 11.49 -16.07
CA PRO A 342 9.51 12.27 -16.22
C PRO A 342 10.61 11.37 -16.78
N PRO A 343 11.46 11.90 -17.68
CA PRO A 343 12.54 11.11 -18.25
C PRO A 343 13.36 10.49 -17.12
N LYS A 344 13.71 9.20 -17.28
CA LYS A 344 14.60 8.50 -16.36
C LYS A 344 15.80 9.42 -16.11
N GLU A 345 16.03 9.79 -14.87
CA GLU A 345 17.36 10.27 -14.46
C GLU A 345 18.32 9.09 -14.64
N ASN A 346 18.79 8.99 -15.88
CA ASN A 346 20.00 8.24 -16.21
C ASN A 346 21.18 9.11 -15.83
N GLU A 347 22.11 8.48 -15.14
CA GLU A 347 23.50 8.91 -15.07
C GLU A 347 23.76 10.11 -14.16
N ILE A 348 23.96 9.80 -12.88
CA ILE A 348 24.97 10.54 -12.13
C ILE A 348 26.22 9.66 -12.09
N GLN A 349 27.23 10.19 -12.77
CA GLN A 349 28.61 9.76 -12.75
C GLN A 349 29.16 9.62 -11.32
#